data_364e4a4bdd680b82628bc17c754ef9a1
#
_entry.id   364e4a4bdd680b82628bc17c754ef9a1
#
_cell.length_a   1.000
_cell.length_b   1.000
_cell.length_c   1.000
_cell.angle_alpha   90.00
_cell.angle_beta   90.00
_cell.angle_gamma   90.00
#
_symmetry.space_group_name_H-M   'P 1'
#
loop_
_entity.id
_entity.type
_entity.pdbx_description
1 polymer ?
#
loop_
_entity_poly.entity_id
_entity_poly.type
_entity_poly.pdbx_seq_one_letter_code
_entity_poly.pdbx_strand_id
1 'polypeptide(L)'
;MITGLDHVAIAVRDFDAAMDGYRRLLAREPELEPREGASRAWFHLDNMALEVVAPGGAGPAGDRVRARLETAGEGLWIAAFQVHDVVAAGRLLGRRGLEVEPTPTVARVRAAGLDFVLTPGRIGAQPSPAIGDKAAAVPALDHIVVHTPNPDRALGLYGAKFGLDLRLDRANEQWGARQLFFRCGGAVFEVGASLTAPVTNEPDRFGGLAWRVADADAARARLAAAGFDVSEVRAGRKPGTHVFTVRDAPGGAPTLMLMPSPELETA
;
A
#
# COMPACT_ATOMS: atom_id res chain seq x y z
N MET A 1 -7.77 -13.16 12.98
CA MET A 1 -8.12 -11.75 12.69
C MET A 1 -6.91 -11.09 12.07
N ILE A 2 -7.11 -10.11 11.20
CA ILE A 2 -6.03 -9.29 10.63
C ILE A 2 -5.37 -8.51 11.76
N THR A 3 -4.03 -8.55 11.81
CA THR A 3 -3.21 -7.86 12.82
C THR A 3 -2.51 -6.62 12.27
N GLY A 4 -2.31 -6.57 10.95
CA GLY A 4 -1.68 -5.44 10.29
C GLY A 4 -1.58 -5.61 8.77
N LEU A 5 -1.02 -4.61 8.12
CA LEU A 5 -0.58 -4.68 6.74
C LEU A 5 0.81 -5.32 6.72
N ASP A 6 0.93 -6.46 6.04
CA ASP A 6 2.23 -7.14 5.89
C ASP A 6 3.05 -6.51 4.77
N HIS A 7 2.45 -6.39 3.60
CA HIS A 7 3.07 -5.73 2.45
C HIS A 7 2.04 -5.20 1.44
N VAL A 8 2.52 -4.36 0.55
CA VAL A 8 1.84 -4.04 -0.71
C VAL A 8 2.72 -4.48 -1.88
N ALA A 9 2.11 -5.00 -2.95
CA ALA A 9 2.83 -5.37 -4.16
C ALA A 9 2.52 -4.39 -5.30
N ILE A 10 3.57 -3.99 -6.01
CA ILE A 10 3.50 -3.17 -7.22
C ILE A 10 3.96 -4.02 -8.40
N ALA A 11 3.04 -4.24 -9.35
CA ALA A 11 3.36 -4.94 -10.58
C ALA A 11 3.96 -3.98 -11.61
N VAL A 12 5.10 -4.35 -12.18
CA VAL A 12 5.85 -3.53 -13.14
C VAL A 12 6.32 -4.35 -14.34
N ARG A 13 6.56 -3.69 -15.48
CA ARG A 13 7.13 -4.32 -16.68
C ARG A 13 8.64 -4.34 -16.64
N ASP A 14 9.24 -3.20 -16.29
CA ASP A 14 10.67 -3.03 -16.14
C ASP A 14 11.07 -3.15 -14.67
N PHE A 15 11.55 -4.36 -14.33
CA PHE A 15 11.93 -4.69 -12.96
C PHE A 15 13.09 -3.84 -12.46
N ASP A 16 14.14 -3.71 -13.26
CA ASP A 16 15.37 -3.05 -12.83
C ASP A 16 15.16 -1.54 -12.65
N ALA A 17 14.45 -0.90 -13.59
CA ALA A 17 14.11 0.51 -13.48
C ALA A 17 13.20 0.79 -12.26
N ALA A 18 12.20 -0.05 -12.00
CA ALA A 18 11.30 0.14 -10.87
C ALA A 18 11.99 -0.13 -9.53
N MET A 19 12.81 -1.19 -9.45
CA MET A 19 13.60 -1.52 -8.26
C MET A 19 14.57 -0.38 -7.92
N ASP A 20 15.35 0.12 -8.90
CA ASP A 20 16.25 1.25 -8.68
C ASP A 20 15.47 2.53 -8.30
N GLY A 21 14.33 2.76 -8.95
CA GLY A 21 13.45 3.87 -8.61
C GLY A 21 13.00 3.82 -7.15
N TYR A 22 12.51 2.68 -6.65
CA TYR A 22 12.12 2.52 -5.25
C TYR A 22 13.32 2.55 -4.29
N ARG A 23 14.47 2.03 -4.71
CA ARG A 23 15.72 2.13 -3.95
C ARG A 23 16.08 3.61 -3.68
N ARG A 24 16.00 4.46 -4.69
CA ARG A 24 16.21 5.91 -4.56
C ARG A 24 15.09 6.61 -3.78
N LEU A 25 13.83 6.25 -4.04
CA LEU A 25 12.66 6.86 -3.39
C LEU A 25 12.66 6.59 -1.88
N LEU A 26 12.84 5.33 -1.48
CA LEU A 26 12.82 4.92 -0.08
C LEU A 26 14.17 5.13 0.63
N ALA A 27 15.24 5.36 -0.11
CA ALA A 27 16.63 5.36 0.38
C ALA A 27 16.95 4.07 1.16
N ARG A 28 16.59 2.91 0.61
CA ARG A 28 16.80 1.60 1.22
C ARG A 28 17.27 0.58 0.20
N GLU A 29 18.12 -0.34 0.64
CA GLU A 29 18.56 -1.46 -0.19
C GLU A 29 17.47 -2.54 -0.26
N PRO A 30 17.13 -3.08 -1.45
CA PRO A 30 16.17 -4.17 -1.56
C PRO A 30 16.79 -5.52 -1.22
N GLU A 31 15.95 -6.45 -0.75
CA GLU A 31 16.23 -7.88 -0.75
C GLU A 31 15.63 -8.51 -2.01
N LEU A 32 16.46 -9.23 -2.79
CA LEU A 32 16.01 -9.90 -4.00
C LEU A 32 15.56 -11.34 -3.69
N GLU A 33 14.36 -11.69 -4.09
CA GLU A 33 13.76 -13.02 -3.91
C GLU A 33 13.05 -13.46 -5.20
N PRO A 34 13.77 -13.82 -6.28
CA PRO A 34 13.12 -14.34 -7.48
C PRO A 34 12.45 -15.69 -7.17
N ARG A 35 11.19 -15.84 -7.61
CA ARG A 35 10.42 -17.05 -7.31
C ARG A 35 9.41 -17.38 -8.38
N GLU A 36 9.35 -18.64 -8.79
CA GLU A 36 8.28 -19.19 -9.62
C GLU A 36 8.02 -18.38 -10.91
N GLY A 37 9.10 -17.91 -11.56
CA GLY A 37 9.03 -17.11 -12.79
C GLY A 37 8.70 -15.64 -12.60
N ALA A 38 8.74 -15.13 -11.38
CA ALA A 38 8.68 -13.70 -11.09
C ALA A 38 10.02 -13.17 -10.56
N SER A 39 10.44 -12.00 -11.02
CA SER A 39 11.48 -11.18 -10.38
C SER A 39 10.84 -10.39 -9.26
N ARG A 40 11.43 -10.42 -8.06
CA ARG A 40 10.87 -9.79 -6.87
C ARG A 40 11.95 -9.07 -6.09
N ALA A 41 11.65 -7.84 -5.66
CA ALA A 41 12.47 -7.05 -4.75
C ALA A 41 11.62 -6.59 -3.56
N TRP A 42 12.14 -6.76 -2.35
CA TRP A 42 11.49 -6.42 -1.11
C TRP A 42 12.20 -5.25 -0.43
N PHE A 43 11.45 -4.23 -0.10
CA PHE A 43 11.90 -3.13 0.74
C PHE A 43 11.17 -3.22 2.08
N HIS A 44 11.87 -3.73 3.10
CA HIS A 44 11.33 -3.85 4.45
C HIS A 44 11.38 -2.49 5.14
N LEU A 45 10.25 -2.07 5.69
CA LEU A 45 10.08 -0.86 6.48
C LEU A 45 9.73 -1.22 7.93
N ASP A 46 9.63 -0.24 8.80
CA ASP A 46 9.39 -0.49 10.23
C ASP A 46 8.00 -1.10 10.50
N ASN A 47 7.02 -0.86 9.62
CA ASN A 47 5.64 -1.29 9.83
C ASN A 47 5.06 -2.20 8.73
N MET A 48 5.75 -2.38 7.62
CA MET A 48 5.33 -3.24 6.50
C MET A 48 6.46 -3.41 5.50
N ALA A 49 6.24 -4.18 4.42
CA ALA A 49 7.17 -4.24 3.29
C ALA A 49 6.53 -3.75 1.98
N LEU A 50 7.34 -3.20 1.10
CA LEU A 50 6.97 -2.98 -0.30
C LEU A 50 7.57 -4.11 -1.14
N GLU A 51 6.75 -4.77 -1.96
CA GLU A 51 7.17 -5.70 -2.98
C GLU A 51 7.10 -5.03 -4.37
N VAL A 52 8.21 -5.02 -5.09
CA VAL A 52 8.24 -4.73 -6.53
C VAL A 52 8.31 -6.05 -7.25
N VAL A 53 7.38 -6.31 -8.16
CA VAL A 53 7.28 -7.61 -8.84
C VAL A 53 7.10 -7.45 -10.34
N ALA A 54 7.86 -8.23 -11.13
CA ALA A 54 7.77 -8.30 -12.58
C ALA A 54 7.81 -9.74 -13.08
N PRO A 55 7.36 -10.01 -14.33
CA PRO A 55 7.59 -11.30 -14.95
C PRO A 55 9.09 -11.54 -15.13
N GLY A 56 9.63 -12.63 -14.58
CA GLY A 56 11.06 -12.98 -14.68
C GLY A 56 11.34 -14.26 -15.48
N GLY A 57 10.28 -14.99 -15.90
CA GLY A 57 10.43 -16.25 -16.63
C GLY A 57 9.14 -17.08 -16.61
N ALA A 58 9.25 -18.37 -16.95
CA ALA A 58 8.15 -19.30 -16.87
C ALA A 58 7.86 -19.69 -15.41
N GLY A 59 6.58 -19.79 -15.04
CA GLY A 59 6.15 -20.21 -13.72
C GLY A 59 4.91 -19.48 -13.22
N PRO A 60 4.20 -20.07 -12.25
CA PRO A 60 2.87 -19.60 -11.86
C PRO A 60 2.83 -18.19 -11.27
N ALA A 61 3.90 -17.74 -10.62
CA ALA A 61 3.97 -16.36 -10.14
C ALA A 61 4.19 -15.38 -11.30
N GLY A 62 5.11 -15.68 -12.21
CA GLY A 62 5.34 -14.89 -13.42
C GLY A 62 4.11 -14.78 -14.31
N ASP A 63 3.34 -15.90 -14.45
CA ASP A 63 2.11 -15.93 -15.23
C ASP A 63 1.04 -15.00 -14.63
N ARG A 64 0.89 -15.00 -13.32
CA ARG A 64 -0.05 -14.07 -12.62
C ARG A 64 0.35 -12.61 -12.81
N VAL A 65 1.64 -12.29 -12.73
CA VAL A 65 2.12 -10.90 -12.96
C VAL A 65 1.84 -10.48 -14.40
N ARG A 66 2.09 -11.35 -15.40
CA ARG A 66 1.76 -11.08 -16.81
C ARG A 66 0.27 -10.81 -16.99
N ALA A 67 -0.58 -11.68 -16.47
CA ALA A 67 -2.04 -11.50 -16.54
C ALA A 67 -2.50 -10.18 -15.89
N ARG A 68 -1.91 -9.80 -14.75
CA ARG A 68 -2.18 -8.50 -14.11
C ARG A 68 -1.78 -7.34 -15.00
N LEU A 69 -0.58 -7.39 -15.60
CA LEU A 69 -0.06 -6.33 -16.47
C LEU A 69 -0.85 -6.19 -17.76
N GLU A 70 -1.37 -7.28 -18.30
CA GLU A 70 -2.23 -7.28 -19.49
C GLU A 70 -3.61 -6.70 -19.20
N THR A 71 -4.20 -7.01 -18.04
CA THR A 71 -5.59 -6.64 -17.72
C THR A 71 -5.72 -5.25 -17.11
N ALA A 72 -4.73 -4.80 -16.34
CA ALA A 72 -4.83 -3.55 -15.59
C ALA A 72 -3.56 -2.69 -15.60
N GLY A 73 -2.52 -3.09 -16.35
CA GLY A 73 -1.27 -2.34 -16.46
C GLY A 73 -0.40 -2.38 -15.21
N GLU A 74 0.57 -1.48 -15.13
CA GLU A 74 1.45 -1.33 -13.96
C GLU A 74 0.73 -0.65 -12.80
N GLY A 75 1.29 -0.77 -11.60
CA GLY A 75 0.82 -0.09 -10.41
C GLY A 75 0.55 -1.00 -9.21
N LEU A 76 -0.09 -0.42 -8.21
CA LEU A 76 -0.53 -1.16 -7.04
C LEU A 76 -1.45 -2.31 -7.44
N TRP A 77 -1.11 -3.49 -6.94
CA TRP A 77 -1.80 -4.73 -7.31
C TRP A 77 -2.41 -5.43 -6.10
N ILE A 78 -1.61 -5.67 -5.05
CA ILE A 78 -2.01 -6.47 -3.89
C ILE A 78 -1.81 -5.66 -2.61
N ALA A 79 -2.76 -5.77 -1.68
CA ALA A 79 -2.54 -5.47 -0.28
C ALA A 79 -2.58 -6.77 0.52
N ALA A 80 -1.48 -7.10 1.20
CA ALA A 80 -1.36 -8.32 1.98
C ALA A 80 -1.56 -8.02 3.47
N PHE A 81 -2.48 -8.75 4.09
CA PHE A 81 -2.79 -8.62 5.50
C PHE A 81 -2.09 -9.71 6.31
N GLN A 82 -1.45 -9.30 7.39
CA GLN A 82 -0.92 -10.21 8.37
C GLN A 82 -2.02 -10.83 9.22
N VAL A 83 -1.96 -12.15 9.41
CA VAL A 83 -2.86 -12.92 10.27
C VAL A 83 -2.07 -13.96 11.06
N HIS A 84 -2.53 -14.34 12.25
CA HIS A 84 -1.87 -15.40 13.04
C HIS A 84 -2.07 -16.79 12.44
N ASP A 85 -3.24 -17.05 11.88
CA ASP A 85 -3.62 -18.35 11.28
C ASP A 85 -4.34 -18.09 9.95
N VAL A 86 -3.64 -18.39 8.86
CA VAL A 86 -4.12 -18.17 7.49
C VAL A 86 -5.35 -19.03 7.19
N VAL A 87 -5.36 -20.27 7.67
CA VAL A 87 -6.45 -21.22 7.40
C VAL A 87 -7.72 -20.78 8.13
N ALA A 88 -7.60 -20.44 9.42
CA ALA A 88 -8.73 -19.96 10.21
C ALA A 88 -9.26 -18.63 9.69
N ALA A 89 -8.37 -17.69 9.33
CA ALA A 89 -8.73 -16.41 8.75
C ALA A 89 -9.43 -16.59 7.40
N GLY A 90 -8.90 -17.40 6.50
CA GLY A 90 -9.52 -17.68 5.21
C GLY A 90 -10.92 -18.31 5.37
N ARG A 91 -11.09 -19.29 6.26
CA ARG A 91 -12.41 -19.86 6.57
C ARG A 91 -13.39 -18.81 7.12
N LEU A 92 -12.91 -17.91 7.97
CA LEU A 92 -13.74 -16.83 8.52
C LEU A 92 -14.22 -15.90 7.41
N LEU A 93 -13.31 -15.44 6.52
CA LEU A 93 -13.66 -14.57 5.40
C LEU A 93 -14.63 -15.28 4.42
N GLY A 94 -14.44 -16.57 4.16
CA GLY A 94 -15.38 -17.36 3.37
C GLY A 94 -16.78 -17.40 3.97
N ARG A 95 -16.90 -17.62 5.31
CA ARG A 95 -18.21 -17.54 6.02
C ARG A 95 -18.83 -16.15 5.97
N ARG A 96 -18.02 -15.10 5.84
CA ARG A 96 -18.49 -13.71 5.64
C ARG A 96 -18.81 -13.38 4.18
N GLY A 97 -18.82 -14.39 3.29
CA GLY A 97 -19.20 -14.26 1.89
C GLY A 97 -18.14 -13.61 1.03
N LEU A 98 -16.85 -13.80 1.33
CA LEU A 98 -15.76 -13.44 0.43
C LEU A 98 -15.27 -14.67 -0.33
N GLU A 99 -14.83 -14.46 -1.56
CA GLU A 99 -14.15 -15.46 -2.37
C GLU A 99 -12.72 -15.63 -1.87
N VAL A 100 -12.37 -16.82 -1.40
CA VAL A 100 -11.08 -17.13 -0.81
C VAL A 100 -10.48 -18.33 -1.52
N GLU A 101 -9.30 -18.15 -2.11
CA GLU A 101 -8.48 -19.20 -2.70
C GLU A 101 -7.36 -19.57 -1.71
N PRO A 102 -7.46 -20.69 -0.99
CA PRO A 102 -6.41 -21.12 -0.07
C PRO A 102 -5.23 -21.72 -0.84
N THR A 103 -4.02 -21.45 -0.35
CA THR A 103 -2.80 -22.14 -0.73
C THR A 103 -2.09 -22.65 0.53
N PRO A 104 -1.01 -23.46 0.43
CA PRO A 104 -0.32 -23.97 1.61
C PRO A 104 0.20 -22.92 2.58
N THR A 105 0.54 -21.73 2.10
CA THR A 105 1.23 -20.70 2.90
C THR A 105 0.47 -19.38 3.02
N VAL A 106 -0.45 -19.10 2.08
CA VAL A 106 -1.24 -17.86 2.05
C VAL A 106 -2.68 -18.15 1.61
N ALA A 107 -3.59 -17.22 1.80
CA ALA A 107 -4.90 -17.27 1.17
C ALA A 107 -5.11 -15.99 0.33
N ARG A 108 -5.51 -16.17 -0.93
CA ARG A 108 -5.86 -15.05 -1.80
C ARG A 108 -7.32 -14.73 -1.64
N VAL A 109 -7.63 -13.45 -1.62
CA VAL A 109 -9.00 -12.96 -1.47
C VAL A 109 -9.24 -11.91 -2.55
N ARG A 110 -10.28 -12.11 -3.35
CA ARG A 110 -10.74 -11.08 -4.29
C ARG A 110 -12.00 -10.43 -3.75
N ALA A 111 -11.99 -9.11 -3.64
CA ALA A 111 -13.13 -8.36 -3.09
C ALA A 111 -13.20 -6.97 -3.69
N ALA A 112 -14.41 -6.56 -4.08
CA ALA A 112 -14.69 -5.24 -4.69
C ALA A 112 -13.74 -4.88 -5.84
N GLY A 113 -13.25 -5.87 -6.62
CA GLY A 113 -12.33 -5.65 -7.74
C GLY A 113 -10.85 -5.58 -7.37
N LEU A 114 -10.50 -5.65 -6.09
CA LEU A 114 -9.12 -5.64 -5.59
C LEU A 114 -8.66 -7.03 -5.16
N ASP A 115 -7.36 -7.26 -5.28
CA ASP A 115 -6.69 -8.48 -4.84
C ASP A 115 -6.04 -8.26 -3.46
N PHE A 116 -6.36 -9.17 -2.54
CA PHE A 116 -5.80 -9.21 -1.19
C PHE A 116 -5.14 -10.56 -0.93
N VAL A 117 -4.19 -10.57 0.00
CA VAL A 117 -3.54 -11.80 0.47
C VAL A 117 -3.58 -11.83 1.99
N LEU A 118 -3.92 -12.99 2.55
CA LEU A 118 -3.69 -13.30 3.96
C LEU A 118 -2.38 -14.06 4.09
N THR A 119 -1.48 -13.61 4.96
CA THR A 119 -0.16 -14.20 5.17
C THR A 119 0.16 -14.27 6.66
N PRO A 120 0.98 -15.23 7.12
CA PRO A 120 1.45 -15.25 8.51
C PRO A 120 2.38 -14.07 8.84
N GLY A 121 2.74 -13.28 7.85
CA GLY A 121 3.68 -12.18 7.97
C GLY A 121 5.13 -12.60 7.73
N ARG A 122 5.99 -11.62 7.56
CA ARG A 122 7.45 -11.81 7.39
C ARG A 122 8.11 -11.79 8.78
N ILE A 123 7.95 -12.86 9.52
CA ILE A 123 8.42 -12.98 10.91
C ILE A 123 9.93 -12.74 10.98
N GLY A 124 10.34 -11.78 11.82
CA GLY A 124 11.74 -11.46 12.05
C GLY A 124 12.42 -10.64 10.96
N ALA A 125 11.69 -10.21 9.93
CA ALA A 125 12.25 -9.30 8.94
C ALA A 125 12.67 -7.99 9.61
N GLN A 126 13.95 -7.64 9.44
CA GLN A 126 14.45 -6.35 9.88
C GLN A 126 14.22 -5.31 8.76
N PRO A 127 14.07 -4.03 9.10
CA PRO A 127 14.02 -2.99 8.08
C PRO A 127 15.23 -3.06 7.15
N SER A 128 14.99 -2.89 5.85
CA SER A 128 16.06 -2.87 4.84
C SER A 128 17.11 -1.83 5.18
N PRO A 129 18.41 -2.10 4.93
CA PRO A 129 19.47 -1.15 5.21
C PRO A 129 19.22 0.20 4.54
N ALA A 130 19.40 1.29 5.30
CA ALA A 130 19.32 2.64 4.77
C ALA A 130 20.53 2.95 3.88
N ILE A 131 20.29 3.74 2.82
CA ILE A 131 21.33 4.24 1.93
C ILE A 131 21.67 5.67 2.37
N GLY A 132 22.92 5.90 2.71
CA GLY A 132 23.37 7.21 3.18
C GLY A 132 22.88 7.54 4.60
N ASP A 133 22.36 8.74 4.79
CA ASP A 133 21.83 9.16 6.10
C ASP A 133 20.56 8.36 6.46
N LYS A 134 20.61 7.66 7.59
CA LYS A 134 19.50 6.87 8.10
C LYS A 134 18.24 7.72 8.35
N ALA A 135 18.40 8.98 8.74
CA ALA A 135 17.30 9.90 8.99
C ALA A 135 16.59 10.32 7.67
N ALA A 136 17.29 10.22 6.54
CA ALA A 136 16.72 10.52 5.23
C ALA A 136 15.99 9.32 4.59
N ALA A 137 16.17 8.10 5.11
CA ALA A 137 15.46 6.92 4.64
C ALA A 137 13.99 6.96 5.07
N VAL A 138 13.09 6.47 4.19
CA VAL A 138 11.67 6.33 4.52
C VAL A 138 11.50 5.25 5.60
N PRO A 139 10.98 5.59 6.80
CA PRO A 139 10.85 4.61 7.86
C PRO A 139 9.61 3.71 7.70
N ALA A 140 8.49 4.26 7.22
CA ALA A 140 7.21 3.57 7.30
C ALA A 140 6.23 4.04 6.22
N LEU A 141 5.24 3.21 5.92
CA LEU A 141 4.01 3.62 5.25
C LEU A 141 3.08 4.29 6.27
N ASP A 142 2.53 5.45 5.93
CA ASP A 142 1.46 6.08 6.70
C ASP A 142 0.11 5.45 6.36
N HIS A 143 -0.26 5.52 5.07
CA HIS A 143 -1.51 4.92 4.62
C HIS A 143 -1.44 4.45 3.16
N ILE A 144 -2.27 3.45 2.85
CA ILE A 144 -2.66 3.08 1.50
C ILE A 144 -4.02 3.71 1.20
N VAL A 145 -4.17 4.24 -0.01
CA VAL A 145 -5.44 4.85 -0.46
C VAL A 145 -6.19 3.88 -1.37
N VAL A 146 -7.50 3.78 -1.13
CA VAL A 146 -8.46 3.10 -2.00
C VAL A 146 -9.54 4.09 -2.41
N HIS A 147 -9.87 4.14 -3.67
CA HIS A 147 -11.03 4.86 -4.19
C HIS A 147 -12.20 3.89 -4.37
N THR A 148 -13.34 4.23 -3.78
CA THR A 148 -14.58 3.45 -3.90
C THR A 148 -15.72 4.31 -4.45
N PRO A 149 -16.54 3.78 -5.37
CA PRO A 149 -17.78 4.44 -5.74
C PRO A 149 -18.93 4.14 -4.77
N ASN A 150 -18.70 3.31 -3.73
CA ASN A 150 -19.72 2.90 -2.77
C ASN A 150 -19.13 2.83 -1.34
N PRO A 151 -19.18 3.94 -0.59
CA PRO A 151 -18.59 4.00 0.75
C PRO A 151 -19.27 3.06 1.75
N ASP A 152 -20.56 2.77 1.60
CA ASP A 152 -21.26 1.85 2.51
C ASP A 152 -20.88 0.39 2.25
N ARG A 153 -20.66 0.02 0.96
CA ARG A 153 -20.04 -1.26 0.62
C ARG A 153 -18.64 -1.37 1.21
N ALA A 154 -17.86 -0.30 1.16
CA ALA A 154 -16.50 -0.27 1.72
C ALA A 154 -16.52 -0.43 3.26
N LEU A 155 -17.46 0.22 3.96
CA LEU A 155 -17.67 -0.01 5.40
C LEU A 155 -17.95 -1.49 5.70
N GLY A 156 -18.88 -2.09 4.94
CA GLY A 156 -19.19 -3.52 5.07
C GLY A 156 -18.01 -4.43 4.78
N LEU A 157 -17.21 -4.12 3.74
CA LEU A 157 -16.06 -4.90 3.34
C LEU A 157 -14.90 -4.78 4.33
N TYR A 158 -14.39 -3.57 4.52
CA TYR A 158 -13.17 -3.37 5.32
C TYR A 158 -13.45 -3.49 6.82
N GLY A 159 -14.57 -2.94 7.30
CA GLY A 159 -14.97 -3.01 8.72
C GLY A 159 -15.55 -4.37 9.07
N ALA A 160 -16.69 -4.77 8.48
CA ALA A 160 -17.40 -5.96 8.93
C ALA A 160 -16.76 -7.26 8.42
N LYS A 161 -16.40 -7.38 7.13
CA LYS A 161 -15.87 -8.63 6.59
C LYS A 161 -14.40 -8.83 6.92
N PHE A 162 -13.51 -7.87 6.63
CA PHE A 162 -12.10 -7.98 7.01
C PHE A 162 -11.87 -7.76 8.51
N GLY A 163 -12.73 -7.00 9.19
CA GLY A 163 -12.64 -6.73 10.62
C GLY A 163 -11.56 -5.70 10.97
N LEU A 164 -11.29 -4.76 10.05
CA LEU A 164 -10.42 -3.62 10.33
C LEU A 164 -11.15 -2.62 11.24
N ASP A 165 -10.42 -1.97 12.12
CA ASP A 165 -10.96 -1.02 13.09
C ASP A 165 -11.17 0.36 12.42
N LEU A 166 -12.43 0.75 12.24
CA LEU A 166 -12.81 2.06 11.72
C LEU A 166 -12.51 3.14 12.76
N ARG A 167 -11.56 4.01 12.47
CA ARG A 167 -11.13 5.10 13.36
C ARG A 167 -11.82 6.42 13.05
N LEU A 168 -12.19 6.64 11.79
CA LEU A 168 -12.84 7.88 11.37
C LEU A 168 -13.68 7.63 10.12
N ASP A 169 -14.92 8.12 10.14
CA ASP A 169 -15.80 8.29 8.97
C ASP A 169 -16.14 9.78 8.89
N ARG A 170 -15.68 10.43 7.84
CA ARG A 170 -15.82 11.87 7.68
C ARG A 170 -16.26 12.24 6.27
N ALA A 171 -17.38 12.94 6.17
CA ALA A 171 -17.76 13.66 4.96
C ALA A 171 -17.27 15.11 5.04
N ASN A 172 -16.73 15.63 3.94
CA ASN A 172 -16.33 17.01 3.82
C ASN A 172 -16.85 17.56 2.49
N GLU A 173 -17.86 18.43 2.56
CA GLU A 173 -18.50 19.01 1.38
C GLU A 173 -17.58 19.93 0.59
N GLN A 174 -16.66 20.66 1.27
CA GLN A 174 -15.70 21.52 0.60
C GLN A 174 -14.72 20.74 -0.29
N TRP A 175 -14.41 19.51 0.10
CA TRP A 175 -13.56 18.61 -0.71
C TRP A 175 -14.36 17.70 -1.62
N GLY A 176 -15.70 17.71 -1.49
CA GLY A 176 -16.58 16.81 -2.23
C GLY A 176 -16.29 15.33 -1.98
N ALA A 177 -15.83 14.97 -0.78
CA ALA A 177 -15.35 13.62 -0.47
C ALA A 177 -15.79 13.12 0.90
N ARG A 178 -16.16 11.83 0.97
CA ARG A 178 -16.26 11.04 2.20
C ARG A 178 -15.03 10.17 2.34
N GLN A 179 -14.40 10.16 3.49
CA GLN A 179 -13.19 9.43 3.79
C GLN A 179 -13.42 8.52 4.99
N LEU A 180 -13.05 7.25 4.83
CA LEU A 180 -13.09 6.24 5.88
C LEU A 180 -11.65 5.85 6.19
N PHE A 181 -11.27 5.88 7.45
CA PHE A 181 -9.93 5.54 7.91
C PHE A 181 -9.99 4.29 8.78
N PHE A 182 -9.43 3.20 8.29
CA PHE A 182 -9.36 1.94 9.02
C PHE A 182 -7.93 1.71 9.51
N ARG A 183 -7.78 1.42 10.81
CA ARG A 183 -6.48 1.03 11.36
C ARG A 183 -6.11 -0.37 10.89
N CYS A 184 -4.88 -0.54 10.42
CA CYS A 184 -4.32 -1.81 9.97
C CYS A 184 -2.90 -1.99 10.51
N GLY A 185 -2.79 -2.38 11.79
CA GLY A 185 -1.50 -2.41 12.49
C GLY A 185 -0.88 -1.02 12.62
N GLY A 186 0.35 -0.86 12.15
CA GLY A 186 1.08 0.42 12.12
C GLY A 186 0.76 1.31 10.92
N ALA A 187 -0.12 0.89 10.00
CA ALA A 187 -0.55 1.65 8.83
C ALA A 187 -2.06 1.92 8.87
N VAL A 188 -2.53 2.77 7.96
CA VAL A 188 -3.96 3.08 7.78
C VAL A 188 -4.41 2.67 6.39
N PHE A 189 -5.62 2.13 6.29
CA PHE A 189 -6.37 1.96 5.06
C PHE A 189 -7.30 3.16 4.92
N GLU A 190 -6.97 4.10 4.02
CA GLU A 190 -7.81 5.25 3.70
C GLU A 190 -8.70 4.90 2.52
N VAL A 191 -10.01 4.98 2.69
CA VAL A 191 -10.97 4.74 1.62
C VAL A 191 -11.69 6.05 1.30
N GLY A 192 -11.49 6.56 0.09
CA GLY A 192 -12.08 7.80 -0.38
C GLY A 192 -13.23 7.55 -1.36
N ALA A 193 -14.34 8.25 -1.17
CA ALA A 193 -15.49 8.28 -2.07
C ALA A 193 -15.87 9.71 -2.43
N SER A 194 -16.33 9.94 -3.66
CA SER A 194 -16.91 11.22 -4.06
C SER A 194 -18.29 11.41 -3.41
N LEU A 195 -18.57 12.62 -2.92
CA LEU A 195 -19.93 13.02 -2.48
C LEU A 195 -20.81 13.48 -3.64
N THR A 196 -20.21 13.81 -4.78
CA THR A 196 -20.93 14.38 -5.94
C THR A 196 -21.18 13.37 -7.05
N ALA A 197 -20.43 12.26 -7.06
CA ALA A 197 -20.67 11.17 -8.01
C ALA A 197 -21.77 10.23 -7.50
N PRO A 198 -22.54 9.60 -8.40
CA PRO A 198 -23.53 8.60 -8.00
C PRO A 198 -22.85 7.39 -7.36
N VAL A 199 -23.53 6.81 -6.36
CA VAL A 199 -23.10 5.54 -5.76
C VAL A 199 -23.39 4.41 -6.76
N THR A 200 -22.37 3.61 -7.04
CA THR A 200 -22.46 2.47 -7.98
C THR A 200 -21.83 1.21 -7.40
N ASN A 201 -22.02 0.08 -8.08
CA ASN A 201 -21.36 -1.19 -7.74
C ASN A 201 -20.06 -1.46 -8.54
N GLU A 202 -19.57 -0.44 -9.25
CA GLU A 202 -18.28 -0.54 -9.94
C GLU A 202 -17.15 -0.91 -8.97
N PRO A 203 -16.08 -1.53 -9.47
CA PRO A 203 -14.93 -1.93 -8.66
C PRO A 203 -14.27 -0.77 -7.90
N ASP A 204 -13.74 -1.07 -6.73
CA ASP A 204 -12.78 -0.21 -6.04
C ASP A 204 -11.45 -0.19 -6.79
N ARG A 205 -10.62 0.83 -6.56
CA ARG A 205 -9.29 0.97 -7.14
C ARG A 205 -8.29 1.43 -6.09
N PHE A 206 -7.08 0.89 -6.13
CA PHE A 206 -5.99 1.48 -5.36
C PHE A 206 -5.71 2.90 -5.86
N GLY A 207 -5.59 3.83 -4.92
CA GLY A 207 -5.39 5.26 -5.20
C GLY A 207 -3.95 5.73 -5.04
N GLY A 208 -3.14 5.03 -4.25
CA GLY A 208 -1.75 5.39 -4.02
C GLY A 208 -1.23 5.04 -2.64
N LEU A 209 -0.02 5.50 -2.35
CA LEU A 209 0.71 5.27 -1.11
C LEU A 209 1.17 6.59 -0.51
N ALA A 210 1.03 6.74 0.80
CA ALA A 210 1.61 7.84 1.55
C ALA A 210 2.72 7.30 2.48
N TRP A 211 3.93 7.82 2.31
CA TRP A 211 5.11 7.41 3.05
C TRP A 211 5.44 8.42 4.13
N ARG A 212 5.78 7.96 5.32
CA ARG A 212 6.26 8.84 6.40
C ARG A 212 7.66 9.34 6.11
N VAL A 213 7.90 10.59 6.41
CA VAL A 213 9.24 11.20 6.42
C VAL A 213 9.41 12.00 7.72
N ALA A 214 10.62 12.06 8.23
CA ALA A 214 10.90 12.80 9.45
C ALA A 214 10.91 14.33 9.20
N ASP A 215 11.37 14.74 8.02
CA ASP A 215 11.46 16.13 7.58
C ASP A 215 11.03 16.22 6.12
N ALA A 216 9.95 16.97 5.85
CA ALA A 216 9.38 17.09 4.51
C ALA A 216 10.28 17.88 3.54
N ASP A 217 10.95 18.93 4.02
CA ASP A 217 11.81 19.76 3.17
C ASP A 217 13.11 19.02 2.82
N ALA A 218 13.73 18.37 3.78
CA ALA A 218 14.92 17.53 3.57
C ALA A 218 14.61 16.35 2.64
N ALA A 219 13.47 15.66 2.84
CA ALA A 219 13.05 14.56 1.98
C ALA A 219 12.77 15.03 0.54
N ARG A 220 12.11 16.19 0.38
CA ARG A 220 11.85 16.80 -0.94
C ARG A 220 13.15 17.13 -1.65
N ALA A 221 14.08 17.81 -0.95
CA ALA A 221 15.39 18.18 -1.53
C ALA A 221 16.18 16.92 -1.98
N ARG A 222 16.19 15.88 -1.16
CA ARG A 222 16.83 14.59 -1.50
C ARG A 222 16.22 13.95 -2.75
N LEU A 223 14.89 13.92 -2.84
CA LEU A 223 14.20 13.31 -3.99
C LEU A 223 14.37 14.13 -5.26
N ALA A 224 14.34 15.46 -5.17
CA ALA A 224 14.65 16.34 -6.30
C ALA A 224 16.09 16.13 -6.79
N ALA A 225 17.07 16.03 -5.88
CA ALA A 225 18.47 15.72 -6.23
C ALA A 225 18.65 14.32 -6.83
N ALA A 226 17.78 13.36 -6.45
CA ALA A 226 17.74 12.02 -7.04
C ALA A 226 17.00 11.97 -8.39
N GLY A 227 16.53 13.13 -8.92
CA GLY A 227 15.93 13.26 -10.24
C GLY A 227 14.42 13.06 -10.29
N PHE A 228 13.72 13.00 -9.15
CA PHE A 228 12.25 12.90 -9.13
C PHE A 228 11.57 14.25 -9.35
N ASP A 229 10.43 14.23 -10.06
CA ASP A 229 9.52 15.37 -10.16
C ASP A 229 8.68 15.46 -8.88
N VAL A 230 9.04 16.39 -8.01
CA VAL A 230 8.41 16.60 -6.72
C VAL A 230 7.66 17.94 -6.65
N SER A 231 6.49 17.94 -6.02
CA SER A 231 5.77 19.20 -5.76
C SER A 231 6.44 20.02 -4.66
N GLU A 232 5.99 21.27 -4.47
CA GLU A 232 6.31 22.01 -3.27
C GLU A 232 5.71 21.35 -2.02
N VAL A 233 6.40 21.55 -0.88
CA VAL A 233 5.85 21.15 0.43
C VAL A 233 4.67 22.06 0.76
N ARG A 234 3.59 21.47 1.25
CA ARG A 234 2.37 22.18 1.66
C ARG A 234 1.81 21.59 2.93
N ALA A 235 0.97 22.35 3.63
CA ALA A 235 0.21 21.86 4.77
C ALA A 235 -0.67 20.67 4.33
N GLY A 236 -0.66 19.60 5.10
CA GLY A 236 -1.55 18.48 4.93
C GLY A 236 -2.97 18.78 5.40
N ARG A 237 -3.91 17.85 5.12
CA ARG A 237 -5.30 17.98 5.58
C ARG A 237 -5.48 17.86 7.09
N LYS A 238 -4.57 17.19 7.76
CA LYS A 238 -4.51 17.10 9.21
C LYS A 238 -3.63 18.24 9.74
N PRO A 239 -4.07 19.03 10.73
CA PRO A 239 -3.27 20.09 11.30
C PRO A 239 -1.87 19.61 11.75
N GLY A 240 -0.85 20.42 11.52
CA GLY A 240 0.52 20.11 11.90
C GLY A 240 1.24 19.12 10.98
N THR A 241 0.57 18.55 9.96
CA THR A 241 1.23 17.69 8.96
C THR A 241 1.72 18.49 7.77
N HIS A 242 2.81 18.02 7.13
CA HIS A 242 3.31 18.57 5.87
C HIS A 242 3.42 17.47 4.84
N VAL A 243 3.09 17.78 3.59
CA VAL A 243 3.06 16.80 2.51
C VAL A 243 3.61 17.35 1.22
N PHE A 244 4.17 16.47 0.39
CA PHE A 244 4.46 16.75 -1.01
C PHE A 244 4.24 15.50 -1.86
N THR A 245 4.03 15.68 -3.15
CA THR A 245 3.74 14.60 -4.11
C THR A 245 4.98 14.28 -4.93
N VAL A 246 5.26 13.01 -5.16
CA VAL A 246 6.20 12.53 -6.18
C VAL A 246 5.36 12.15 -7.40
N ARG A 247 5.52 12.92 -8.52
CA ARG A 247 4.63 12.80 -9.69
C ARG A 247 5.00 11.67 -10.62
N ASP A 248 6.28 11.32 -10.65
CA ASP A 248 6.89 10.29 -11.48
C ASP A 248 7.34 9.06 -10.65
N ALA A 249 6.57 8.72 -9.63
CA ALA A 249 6.88 7.59 -8.76
C ALA A 249 6.97 6.28 -9.54
N PRO A 250 7.91 5.37 -9.17
CA PRO A 250 8.17 4.15 -9.90
C PRO A 250 6.92 3.25 -10.01
N GLY A 251 6.77 2.55 -11.14
CA GLY A 251 5.65 1.64 -11.38
C GLY A 251 4.28 2.34 -11.44
N GLY A 252 4.24 3.66 -11.65
CA GLY A 252 3.00 4.41 -11.80
C GLY A 252 2.10 4.46 -10.55
N ALA A 253 2.61 4.10 -9.38
CA ALA A 253 1.84 4.15 -8.13
C ALA A 253 1.83 5.60 -7.58
N PRO A 254 0.67 6.28 -7.51
CA PRO A 254 0.60 7.64 -6.97
C PRO A 254 1.21 7.71 -5.58
N THR A 255 2.12 8.65 -5.37
CA THR A 255 2.98 8.68 -4.19
C THR A 255 2.95 10.04 -3.50
N LEU A 256 2.66 10.03 -2.21
CA LEU A 256 2.72 11.16 -1.30
C LEU A 256 3.79 10.92 -0.24
N MET A 257 4.57 11.94 0.06
CA MET A 257 5.43 11.99 1.25
C MET A 257 4.74 12.82 2.32
N LEU A 258 4.69 12.31 3.55
CA LEU A 258 3.98 12.90 4.67
C LEU A 258 4.89 12.98 5.89
N MET A 259 5.08 14.20 6.39
CA MET A 259 5.65 14.45 7.71
C MET A 259 4.50 14.52 8.72
N PRO A 260 4.42 13.60 9.69
CA PRO A 260 3.36 13.62 10.70
C PRO A 260 3.54 14.82 11.64
N SER A 261 2.44 15.19 12.33
CA SER A 261 2.53 16.17 13.42
C SER A 261 3.27 15.57 14.60
N PRO A 262 4.17 16.31 15.27
CA PRO A 262 4.90 15.82 16.46
C PRO A 262 3.98 15.37 17.61
N GLU A 263 2.78 15.92 17.70
CA GLU A 263 1.79 15.58 18.75
C GLU A 263 1.18 14.18 18.61
N LEU A 264 1.45 13.47 17.52
CA LEU A 264 0.83 12.18 17.19
C LEU A 264 1.73 10.96 17.35
N GLU A 265 3.02 11.17 17.58
CA GLU A 265 3.95 10.07 17.87
C GLU A 265 3.83 9.54 19.30
N THR A 266 3.07 10.22 20.17
CA THR A 266 2.95 9.90 21.60
C THR A 266 1.58 9.33 22.02
N ALA A 267 0.67 9.01 21.07
CA ALA A 267 -0.67 8.53 21.39
C ALA A 267 -0.95 7.07 20.92
#